data_2694c7d8fddf6c6a81fc2b493177f4f6
#
_entry.id   2694c7d8fddf6c6a81fc2b493177f4f6
#
_cell.length_a   1.000
_cell.length_b   1.000
_cell.length_c   1.000
_cell.angle_alpha   90.00
_cell.angle_beta   90.00
_cell.angle_gamma   90.00
#
_symmetry.space_group_name_H-M   'P 1'
#
loop_
_entity.id
_entity.type
_entity.pdbx_description
1 polymer ?
#
loop_
_entity_poly.entity_id
_entity_poly.type
_entity_poly.pdbx_seq_one_letter_code
_entity_poly.pdbx_strand_id
1 'polypeptide(L)'
;MRTQQLRGTGTIDITEIERFERILKIRLNETLKSIDRLGDETRSINSDSPKDAGDRCIMSVSKESLFHQSGERRVMVRTIEAALARIQRGTFGSCMACGDVINARRLEALPWTRYCLRCQKGFEQRSESEYRSDCADRRRPLRKAG
;
A
#
# COMPACT_ATOMS: atom_id res chain seq x y z
N MET A 1 -7.01 -32.61 -9.24
CA MET A 1 -6.93 -31.47 -10.19
C MET A 1 -8.08 -30.52 -9.89
N ARG A 2 -7.84 -29.43 -9.18
CA ARG A 2 -8.87 -28.42 -8.88
C ARG A 2 -8.65 -27.23 -9.77
N THR A 3 -9.27 -27.23 -10.93
CA THR A 3 -9.45 -26.05 -11.77
C THR A 3 -10.48 -25.13 -11.10
N GLN A 4 -10.05 -24.07 -10.46
CA GLN A 4 -10.97 -23.05 -9.98
C GLN A 4 -11.44 -22.22 -11.15
N GLN A 5 -12.68 -22.48 -11.55
CA GLN A 5 -13.38 -21.75 -12.60
C GLN A 5 -13.79 -20.39 -12.06
N LEU A 6 -12.93 -19.38 -12.25
CA LEU A 6 -13.28 -17.99 -12.02
C LEU A 6 -14.19 -17.53 -13.16
N ARG A 7 -15.40 -17.09 -12.83
CA ARG A 7 -16.40 -16.56 -13.79
C ARG A 7 -15.88 -15.22 -14.35
N GLY A 8 -15.37 -15.27 -15.56
CA GLY A 8 -14.87 -14.11 -16.30
C GLY A 8 -13.67 -14.53 -17.15
N THR A 9 -13.69 -14.29 -18.45
CA THR A 9 -12.73 -14.68 -19.49
C THR A 9 -11.27 -14.32 -19.16
N GLY A 10 -10.62 -15.16 -18.37
CA GLY A 10 -9.23 -15.00 -17.98
C GLY A 10 -8.87 -15.94 -16.83
N THR A 11 -8.78 -17.25 -17.11
CA THR A 11 -8.23 -18.21 -16.15
C THR A 11 -6.75 -17.91 -16.03
N ILE A 12 -6.30 -17.46 -14.83
CA ILE A 12 -4.87 -17.35 -14.55
C ILE A 12 -4.36 -18.79 -14.41
N ASP A 13 -3.40 -19.15 -15.24
CA ASP A 13 -2.81 -20.48 -15.25
C ASP A 13 -1.95 -20.69 -13.98
N ILE A 14 -1.78 -21.97 -13.58
CA ILE A 14 -0.98 -22.33 -12.40
C ILE A 14 0.45 -21.81 -12.54
N THR A 15 1.03 -21.87 -13.74
CA THR A 15 2.36 -21.34 -14.03
C THR A 15 2.46 -19.81 -13.84
N GLU A 16 1.40 -19.09 -14.17
CA GLU A 16 1.32 -17.65 -13.93
C GLU A 16 1.20 -17.33 -12.43
N ILE A 17 0.41 -18.12 -11.68
CA ILE A 17 0.28 -17.97 -10.23
C ILE A 17 1.63 -18.18 -9.55
N GLU A 18 2.39 -19.21 -9.90
CA GLU A 18 3.74 -19.45 -9.37
C GLU A 18 4.71 -18.33 -9.73
N ARG A 19 4.58 -17.75 -10.92
CA ARG A 19 5.36 -16.57 -11.32
C ARG A 19 5.04 -15.37 -10.43
N PHE A 20 3.75 -15.08 -10.20
CA PHE A 20 3.33 -13.98 -9.33
C PHE A 20 3.76 -14.21 -7.88
N GLU A 21 3.68 -15.43 -7.38
CA GLU A 21 4.15 -15.78 -6.05
C GLU A 21 5.64 -15.49 -5.86
N ARG A 22 6.47 -15.87 -6.83
CA ARG A 22 7.91 -15.55 -6.83
C ARG A 22 8.17 -14.04 -6.83
N ILE A 23 7.48 -13.29 -7.70
CA ILE A 23 7.62 -11.83 -7.78
C ILE A 23 7.24 -11.19 -6.43
N LEU A 24 6.14 -11.62 -5.83
CA LEU A 24 5.67 -11.10 -4.54
C LEU A 24 6.65 -11.42 -3.41
N LYS A 25 7.23 -12.61 -3.37
CA LYS A 25 8.25 -12.99 -2.38
C LYS A 25 9.52 -12.16 -2.51
N ILE A 26 10.00 -11.93 -3.73
CA ILE A 26 11.15 -11.07 -4.00
C ILE A 26 10.85 -9.66 -3.51
N ARG A 27 9.70 -9.12 -3.88
CA ARG A 27 9.30 -7.75 -3.51
C ARG A 27 9.13 -7.58 -2.00
N LEU A 28 8.60 -8.60 -1.33
CA LEU A 28 8.48 -8.63 0.13
C LEU A 28 9.86 -8.51 0.78
N ASN A 29 10.81 -9.34 0.36
CA ASN A 29 12.17 -9.36 0.89
C ASN A 29 12.90 -8.02 0.66
N GLU A 30 12.78 -7.43 -0.54
CA GLU A 30 13.34 -6.11 -0.85
C GLU A 30 12.75 -5.02 0.06
N THR A 31 11.43 -5.08 0.29
CA THR A 31 10.74 -4.10 1.14
C THR A 31 11.16 -4.24 2.60
N LEU A 32 11.31 -5.46 3.11
CA LEU A 32 11.79 -5.72 4.47
C LEU A 32 13.23 -5.19 4.65
N LYS A 33 14.14 -5.51 3.72
CA LYS A 33 15.51 -4.95 3.73
C LYS A 33 15.54 -3.43 3.69
N SER A 34 14.58 -2.81 2.99
CA SER A 34 14.46 -1.35 2.96
C SER A 34 14.04 -0.79 4.33
N ILE A 35 13.14 -1.49 5.05
CA ILE A 35 12.74 -1.10 6.42
C ILE A 35 13.94 -1.18 7.38
N ASP A 36 14.74 -2.24 7.30
CA ASP A 36 15.93 -2.41 8.13
C ASP A 36 16.93 -1.27 7.90
N ARG A 37 17.19 -0.90 6.64
CA ARG A 37 18.07 0.24 6.30
C ARG A 37 17.55 1.57 6.88
N LEU A 38 16.25 1.84 6.76
CA LEU A 38 15.65 3.05 7.35
C LEU A 38 15.77 3.05 8.88
N GLY A 39 15.71 1.88 9.51
CA GLY A 39 15.94 1.71 10.94
C GLY A 39 17.38 2.03 11.34
N ASP A 40 18.36 1.59 10.55
CA ASP A 40 19.77 1.87 10.79
C ASP A 40 20.09 3.37 10.61
N GLU A 41 19.54 4.00 9.57
CA GLU A 41 19.65 5.43 9.32
C GLU A 41 19.04 6.26 10.45
N THR A 42 17.87 5.86 10.95
CA THR A 42 17.25 6.51 12.10
C THR A 42 18.10 6.39 13.35
N ARG A 43 18.76 5.26 13.59
CA ARG A 43 19.68 5.05 14.72
C ARG A 43 20.91 5.94 14.61
N SER A 44 21.47 6.06 13.39
CA SER A 44 22.61 6.95 13.14
C SER A 44 22.28 8.40 13.46
N ILE A 45 21.13 8.93 12.99
CA ILE A 45 20.70 10.29 13.31
C ILE A 45 20.46 10.48 14.80
N ASN A 46 20.01 9.46 15.53
CA ASN A 46 19.80 9.55 16.97
C ASN A 46 21.10 9.54 17.78
N SER A 47 22.19 9.01 17.24
CA SER A 47 23.50 9.03 17.89
C SER A 47 24.23 10.36 17.75
N ASP A 48 23.85 11.19 16.78
CA ASP A 48 24.45 12.49 16.57
C ASP A 48 23.85 13.54 17.52
N SER A 49 24.71 14.29 18.20
CA SER A 49 24.30 15.41 19.04
C SER A 49 24.21 16.70 18.24
N PRO A 50 23.05 17.37 18.19
CA PRO A 50 22.93 18.63 17.46
C PRO A 50 23.78 19.73 18.09
N LYS A 51 24.54 20.46 17.27
CA LYS A 51 25.43 21.53 17.71
C LYS A 51 24.72 22.84 18.01
N ASP A 52 23.64 23.12 17.26
CA ASP A 52 22.86 24.36 17.39
C ASP A 52 21.36 24.14 17.13
N ALA A 53 20.59 25.23 17.10
CA ALA A 53 19.15 25.19 16.85
C ALA A 53 18.80 24.80 15.40
N GLY A 54 19.64 25.17 14.44
CA GLY A 54 19.47 24.79 13.04
C GLY A 54 19.67 23.28 12.85
N ASP A 55 20.71 22.70 13.43
CA ASP A 55 20.97 21.27 13.41
C ASP A 55 19.79 20.48 14.00
N ARG A 56 19.19 20.97 15.13
CA ARG A 56 17.99 20.33 15.73
C ARG A 56 16.81 20.32 14.79
N CYS A 57 16.59 21.41 14.04
CA CYS A 57 15.49 21.51 13.09
C CYS A 57 15.69 20.51 11.95
N ILE A 58 16.88 20.46 11.34
CA ILE A 58 17.23 19.54 10.25
C ILE A 58 17.07 18.09 10.71
N MET A 59 17.58 17.73 11.88
CA MET A 59 17.44 16.39 12.45
C MET A 59 15.98 16.00 12.68
N SER A 60 15.13 16.92 13.15
CA SER A 60 13.71 16.67 13.36
C SER A 60 12.99 16.36 12.04
N VAL A 61 13.21 17.17 11.01
CA VAL A 61 12.63 16.96 9.66
C VAL A 61 13.10 15.64 9.07
N SER A 62 14.39 15.30 9.22
CA SER A 62 14.95 14.04 8.72
C SER A 62 14.31 12.83 9.42
N LYS A 63 14.15 12.87 10.74
CA LYS A 63 13.49 11.81 11.51
C LYS A 63 12.02 11.62 11.08
N GLU A 64 11.29 12.70 10.90
CA GLU A 64 9.90 12.67 10.45
C GLU A 64 9.78 12.04 9.05
N SER A 65 10.66 12.42 8.13
CA SER A 65 10.72 11.83 6.79
C SER A 65 11.00 10.34 6.83
N LEU A 66 11.98 9.88 7.61
CA LEU A 66 12.30 8.46 7.76
C LEU A 66 11.15 7.67 8.40
N PHE A 67 10.47 8.27 9.40
CA PHE A 67 9.31 7.66 10.02
C PHE A 67 8.16 7.46 9.01
N HIS A 68 7.88 8.48 8.20
CA HIS A 68 6.87 8.43 7.15
C HIS A 68 7.20 7.34 6.11
N GLN A 69 8.44 7.32 5.60
CA GLN A 69 8.89 6.30 4.66
C GLN A 69 8.80 4.88 5.25
N SER A 70 9.16 4.70 6.51
CA SER A 70 9.01 3.41 7.20
C SER A 70 7.55 2.98 7.29
N GLY A 71 6.63 3.91 7.57
CA GLY A 71 5.20 3.68 7.59
C GLY A 71 4.67 3.16 6.24
N GLU A 72 5.04 3.83 5.15
CA GLU A 72 4.66 3.42 3.79
C GLU A 72 5.18 2.02 3.43
N ARG A 73 6.45 1.71 3.77
CA ARG A 73 7.02 0.38 3.55
C ARG A 73 6.28 -0.71 4.32
N ARG A 74 5.88 -0.45 5.57
CA ARG A 74 5.09 -1.39 6.38
C ARG A 74 3.70 -1.63 5.79
N VAL A 75 3.06 -0.61 5.21
CA VAL A 75 1.79 -0.77 4.48
C VAL A 75 2.00 -1.65 3.25
N MET A 76 3.09 -1.45 2.51
CA MET A 76 3.44 -2.27 1.34
C MET A 76 3.64 -3.74 1.74
N VAL A 77 4.39 -4.03 2.82
CA VAL A 77 4.59 -5.39 3.35
C VAL A 77 3.23 -6.07 3.58
N ARG A 78 2.33 -5.43 4.35
CA ARG A 78 0.99 -5.99 4.61
C ARG A 78 0.18 -6.23 3.34
N THR A 79 0.34 -5.37 2.36
CA THR A 79 -0.37 -5.49 1.07
C THR A 79 0.14 -6.68 0.26
N ILE A 80 1.46 -6.89 0.26
CA ILE A 80 2.10 -8.05 -0.41
C ILE A 80 1.73 -9.35 0.31
N GLU A 81 1.80 -9.38 1.63
CA GLU A 81 1.42 -10.56 2.45
C GLU A 81 -0.05 -10.94 2.20
N ALA A 82 -0.94 -9.95 2.13
CA ALA A 82 -2.34 -10.18 1.79
C ALA A 82 -2.51 -10.76 0.36
N ALA A 83 -1.65 -10.40 -0.59
CA ALA A 83 -1.66 -10.97 -1.93
C ALA A 83 -1.17 -12.43 -1.91
N LEU A 84 -0.10 -12.74 -1.19
CA LEU A 84 0.39 -14.11 -0.99
C LEU A 84 -0.67 -15.00 -0.32
N ALA A 85 -1.34 -14.49 0.69
CA ALA A 85 -2.44 -15.21 1.35
C ALA A 85 -3.62 -15.48 0.41
N ARG A 86 -3.88 -14.61 -0.59
CA ARG A 86 -4.89 -14.85 -1.63
C ARG A 86 -4.46 -15.94 -2.60
N ILE A 87 -3.18 -16.04 -2.94
CA ILE A 87 -2.64 -17.14 -3.74
C ILE A 87 -2.88 -18.46 -3.01
N GLN A 88 -2.54 -18.56 -1.74
CA GLN A 88 -2.74 -19.77 -0.93
C GLN A 88 -4.21 -20.19 -0.83
N ARG A 89 -5.12 -19.21 -0.75
CA ARG A 89 -6.57 -19.44 -0.70
C ARG A 89 -7.21 -19.66 -2.08
N GLY A 90 -6.46 -19.55 -3.16
CA GLY A 90 -6.96 -19.69 -4.53
C GLY A 90 -7.90 -18.56 -4.98
N THR A 91 -7.82 -17.38 -4.35
CA THR A 91 -8.63 -16.19 -4.67
C THR A 91 -7.83 -15.09 -5.34
N PHE A 92 -6.58 -15.37 -5.70
CA PHE A 92 -5.72 -14.43 -6.41
C PHE A 92 -6.30 -14.12 -7.80
N GLY A 93 -6.21 -12.85 -8.21
CA GLY A 93 -6.75 -12.41 -9.49
C GLY A 93 -8.22 -12.01 -9.48
N SER A 94 -8.96 -12.29 -8.41
CA SER A 94 -10.35 -11.82 -8.25
C SER A 94 -10.40 -10.52 -7.45
N CYS A 95 -11.27 -9.61 -7.88
CA CYS A 95 -11.52 -8.34 -7.21
C CYS A 95 -12.24 -8.57 -5.87
N MET A 96 -11.74 -8.02 -4.78
CA MET A 96 -12.35 -8.19 -3.46
C MET A 96 -13.69 -7.46 -3.30
N ALA A 97 -14.01 -6.52 -4.16
CA ALA A 97 -15.25 -5.73 -4.05
C ALA A 97 -16.38 -6.26 -4.94
N CYS A 98 -16.08 -6.67 -6.19
CA CYS A 98 -17.11 -7.13 -7.13
C CYS A 98 -16.99 -8.61 -7.51
N GLY A 99 -15.91 -9.29 -7.12
CA GLY A 99 -15.66 -10.68 -7.51
C GLY A 99 -15.16 -10.88 -8.95
N ASP A 100 -15.22 -9.86 -9.80
CA ASP A 100 -14.77 -9.94 -11.18
C ASP A 100 -13.27 -10.19 -11.29
N VAL A 101 -12.83 -10.79 -12.38
CA VAL A 101 -11.40 -11.02 -12.65
C VAL A 101 -10.68 -9.67 -12.85
N ILE A 102 -9.55 -9.53 -12.20
CA ILE A 102 -8.65 -8.39 -12.38
C ILE A 102 -7.87 -8.60 -13.69
N ASN A 103 -7.82 -7.55 -14.51
CA ASN A 103 -7.11 -7.61 -15.79
C ASN A 103 -5.64 -8.03 -15.60
N ALA A 104 -5.16 -8.98 -16.43
CA ALA A 104 -3.80 -9.53 -16.35
C ALA A 104 -2.72 -8.43 -16.40
N ARG A 105 -2.85 -7.45 -17.32
CA ARG A 105 -1.91 -6.31 -17.39
C ARG A 105 -1.84 -5.50 -16.10
N ARG A 106 -2.95 -5.42 -15.36
CA ARG A 106 -2.96 -4.76 -14.05
C ARG A 106 -2.23 -5.57 -13.00
N LEU A 107 -2.39 -6.89 -13.01
CA LEU A 107 -1.67 -7.80 -12.11
C LEU A 107 -0.16 -7.83 -12.43
N GLU A 108 0.23 -7.74 -13.70
CA GLU A 108 1.64 -7.63 -14.09
C GLU A 108 2.28 -6.34 -13.57
N ALA A 109 1.57 -5.22 -13.66
CA ALA A 109 2.06 -3.94 -13.15
C ALA A 109 2.02 -3.84 -11.62
N LEU A 110 0.97 -4.38 -10.99
CA LEU A 110 0.68 -4.30 -9.55
C LEU A 110 0.20 -5.67 -9.03
N PRO A 111 1.09 -6.64 -8.84
CA PRO A 111 0.70 -8.01 -8.46
C PRO A 111 0.04 -8.10 -7.07
N TRP A 112 0.20 -7.10 -6.22
CA TRP A 112 -0.45 -7.01 -4.91
C TRP A 112 -1.82 -6.33 -4.95
N THR A 113 -2.33 -5.90 -6.12
CA THR A 113 -3.64 -5.22 -6.21
C THR A 113 -4.78 -6.09 -5.72
N ARG A 114 -5.73 -5.48 -5.04
CA ARG A 114 -6.92 -6.15 -4.47
C ARG A 114 -8.19 -5.87 -5.27
N TYR A 115 -8.20 -4.79 -6.06
CA TYR A 115 -9.39 -4.29 -6.73
C TYR A 115 -9.15 -4.15 -8.23
N CYS A 116 -10.20 -4.40 -9.03
CA CYS A 116 -10.20 -4.04 -10.44
C CYS A 116 -10.19 -2.51 -10.59
N LEU A 117 -9.88 -2.02 -11.79
CA LEU A 117 -9.74 -0.59 -12.05
C LEU A 117 -11.03 0.18 -11.72
N ARG A 118 -12.20 -0.40 -12.04
CA ARG A 118 -13.51 0.20 -11.77
C ARG A 118 -13.77 0.39 -10.28
N CYS A 119 -13.53 -0.65 -9.47
CA CYS A 119 -13.71 -0.57 -8.03
C CYS A 119 -12.69 0.35 -7.37
N GLN A 120 -11.44 0.32 -7.81
CA GLN A 120 -10.39 1.22 -7.29
C GLN A 120 -10.77 2.68 -7.50
N LYS A 121 -11.16 3.07 -8.72
CA LYS A 121 -11.64 4.43 -9.00
C LYS A 121 -12.84 4.83 -8.15
N GLY A 122 -13.77 3.90 -7.92
CA GLY A 122 -14.93 4.15 -7.07
C GLY A 122 -14.55 4.43 -5.60
N PHE A 123 -13.53 3.77 -5.07
CA PHE A 123 -13.02 4.05 -3.72
C PHE A 123 -12.28 5.39 -3.66
N GLU A 124 -11.45 5.68 -4.64
CA GLU A 124 -10.71 6.96 -4.72
C GLU A 124 -11.66 8.16 -4.78
N GLN A 125 -12.70 8.09 -5.61
CA GLN A 125 -13.70 9.14 -5.73
C GLN A 125 -14.49 9.37 -4.43
N ARG A 126 -14.81 8.29 -3.69
CA ARG A 126 -15.49 8.40 -2.38
C ARG A 126 -14.59 9.06 -1.35
N SER A 127 -13.35 8.65 -1.24
CA SER A 127 -12.39 9.24 -0.30
C SER A 127 -12.13 10.72 -0.61
N GLU A 128 -12.08 11.12 -1.87
CA GLU A 128 -11.98 12.52 -2.27
C GLU A 128 -13.24 13.34 -1.91
N SER A 129 -14.43 12.77 -2.09
CA SER A 129 -15.68 13.44 -1.74
C SER A 129 -15.84 13.61 -0.22
N GLU A 130 -15.48 12.60 0.57
CA GLU A 130 -15.46 12.66 2.02
C GLU A 130 -14.44 13.69 2.53
N TYR A 131 -13.24 13.70 1.98
CA TYR A 131 -12.22 14.70 2.32
C TYR A 131 -12.66 16.13 2.01
N ARG A 132 -13.32 16.35 0.86
CA ARG A 132 -13.87 17.68 0.48
C ARG A 132 -14.98 18.14 1.41
N SER A 133 -15.87 17.22 1.85
CA SER A 133 -16.94 17.53 2.78
C SER A 133 -16.39 17.92 4.15
N ASP A 134 -15.40 17.18 4.66
CA ASP A 134 -14.74 17.50 5.93
C ASP A 134 -13.99 18.84 5.90
N CYS A 135 -13.33 19.15 4.78
CA CYS A 135 -12.66 20.45 4.60
C CYS A 135 -13.66 21.61 4.48
N ALA A 136 -14.83 21.38 3.92
CA ALA A 136 -15.88 22.40 3.81
C ALA A 136 -16.51 22.69 5.17
N ASP A 137 -16.74 21.67 6.01
CA ASP A 137 -17.31 21.84 7.33
C ASP A 137 -16.35 22.57 8.30
N ARG A 138 -15.05 22.29 8.23
CA ARG A 138 -14.03 23.01 9.01
C ARG A 138 -13.88 24.49 8.66
N ARG A 139 -14.37 24.95 7.50
CA ARG A 139 -14.36 26.36 7.08
C ARG A 139 -15.62 27.12 7.49
N ARG A 140 -16.56 26.46 8.17
CA ARG A 140 -17.76 27.13 8.68
C ARG A 140 -17.37 28.11 9.79
N PRO A 141 -17.61 29.41 9.61
CA PRO A 141 -17.30 30.39 10.67
C PRO A 141 -18.13 30.05 11.91
N LEU A 142 -17.46 30.05 13.06
CA LEU A 142 -18.14 29.94 14.36
C LEU A 142 -19.26 30.98 14.43
N ARG A 143 -20.50 30.51 14.47
CA ARG A 143 -21.65 31.39 14.71
C ARG A 143 -21.39 32.04 16.08
N LYS A 144 -21.20 33.38 16.07
CA LYS A 144 -21.19 34.16 17.29
C LYS A 144 -22.54 33.93 17.97
N ALA A 145 -22.49 33.33 19.15
CA ALA A 145 -23.63 33.27 20.05
C ALA A 145 -23.89 34.70 20.51
N GLY A 146 -25.07 35.27 20.16
CA GLY A 146 -25.58 36.52 20.67
C GLY A 146 -26.14 36.36 22.08
#